data_802f3d2b1fdf9153946d2107afdab1be
#
_entry.id   802f3d2b1fdf9153946d2107afdab1be
#
_cell.length_a   1.000
_cell.length_b   1.000
_cell.length_c   1.000
_cell.angle_alpha   90.00
_cell.angle_beta   90.00
_cell.angle_gamma   90.00
#
_symmetry.space_group_name_H-M   'P 1'
#
loop_
_entity.id
_entity.type
_entity.pdbx_description
1 polymer ?
#
loop_
_entity_poly.entity_id
_entity_poly.type
_entity_poly.pdbx_seq_one_letter_code
_entity_poly.pdbx_strand_id
1 'polypeptide(L)'
;AYKFDAKKIAKALVNVSDNLTEEAAEGLINNINDYKVSIEDFAKEVKKYIDTKDDDFHLVFLVDEVGQFIGDNSELMVNLQTVTEDLRKTCKGKAWVVVTAQESIDDILKVKGDDFSKIQGRFDTKLSLSSVSVDEVIKRRLLQKTPQAVIDLKELYSKEEYTLKNLIKFEDGRSDLLGYSSEKEFIEVYPFIPYQFNLLQSVFEQVRKHGNSGKHLSKGERSMLEAFQASAAEYLTRSEEILIPFDAFYETISQFLNPTITRVIIRASENPALKDDLMNLRVLKTLFMLKYIGEIPENIENLTTLLITDIHEKRSELEPKIREALRKLEKETLIQKDIQNEKERYIFLTDDEQDVNREIKEIIIDDDKVRKEIGAYIFKDLYFTKKYKYQ
;
A
#
# COMPACT_ATOMS: atom_id res chain seq x y z
N ALA A 1 -16.18 16.41 25.72
CA ALA A 1 -16.37 15.26 26.63
C ALA A 1 -16.39 15.72 28.08
N TYR A 2 -15.41 16.51 28.57
CA TYR A 2 -15.33 16.93 29.98
C TYR A 2 -16.46 17.88 30.45
N LYS A 3 -17.15 18.59 29.56
CA LYS A 3 -18.31 19.42 29.93
C LYS A 3 -19.50 18.62 30.47
N PHE A 4 -19.64 17.34 30.10
CA PHE A 4 -20.74 16.48 30.54
C PHE A 4 -20.48 15.87 31.92
N ASP A 5 -19.21 15.82 32.39
CA ASP A 5 -18.81 15.21 33.64
C ASP A 5 -18.13 16.19 34.61
N ALA A 6 -18.39 17.51 34.46
CA ALA A 6 -17.74 18.57 35.24
C ALA A 6 -17.78 18.31 36.76
N LYS A 7 -18.93 17.86 37.29
CA LYS A 7 -19.09 17.53 38.71
C LYS A 7 -18.24 16.35 39.15
N LYS A 8 -18.11 15.31 38.33
CA LYS A 8 -17.24 14.15 38.64
C LYS A 8 -15.78 14.52 38.64
N ILE A 9 -15.40 15.37 37.67
CA ILE A 9 -14.03 15.89 37.56
C ILE A 9 -13.72 16.81 38.76
N ALA A 10 -14.64 17.68 39.16
CA ALA A 10 -14.51 18.52 40.34
C ALA A 10 -14.27 17.71 41.62
N LYS A 11 -15.08 16.66 41.85
CA LYS A 11 -14.89 15.72 42.99
C LYS A 11 -13.52 15.02 42.92
N ALA A 12 -13.09 14.59 41.76
CA ALA A 12 -11.77 13.96 41.59
C ALA A 12 -10.64 14.95 41.93
N LEU A 13 -10.75 16.21 41.49
CA LEU A 13 -9.77 17.28 41.80
C LEU A 13 -9.68 17.59 43.28
N VAL A 14 -10.83 17.65 43.99
CA VAL A 14 -10.90 17.84 45.43
C VAL A 14 -10.23 16.68 46.17
N ASN A 15 -10.42 15.45 45.74
CA ASN A 15 -9.83 14.26 46.36
C ASN A 15 -8.29 14.19 46.23
N VAL A 16 -7.73 14.90 45.25
CA VAL A 16 -6.28 14.89 44.97
C VAL A 16 -5.57 16.17 45.49
N SER A 17 -6.33 17.19 45.88
CA SER A 17 -5.80 18.49 46.29
C SER A 17 -6.27 18.88 47.68
N ASP A 18 -5.37 18.96 48.62
CA ASP A 18 -5.66 19.26 50.04
C ASP A 18 -6.31 20.63 50.29
N ASN A 19 -6.28 21.55 49.32
CA ASN A 19 -6.73 22.94 49.46
C ASN A 19 -7.80 23.40 48.47
N LEU A 20 -8.46 22.49 47.74
CA LEU A 20 -9.46 22.83 46.74
C LEU A 20 -10.88 22.47 47.23
N THR A 21 -11.79 23.47 47.29
CA THR A 21 -13.18 23.20 47.54
C THR A 21 -13.93 22.75 46.27
N GLU A 22 -15.05 22.03 46.44
CA GLU A 22 -15.84 21.53 45.30
C GLU A 22 -16.36 22.69 44.42
N GLU A 23 -16.74 23.78 45.01
CA GLU A 23 -17.18 25.00 44.33
C GLU A 23 -16.04 25.66 43.52
N ALA A 24 -14.85 25.72 44.09
CA ALA A 24 -13.67 26.25 43.39
C ALA A 24 -13.26 25.34 42.23
N ALA A 25 -13.31 24.02 42.40
CA ALA A 25 -13.04 23.05 41.37
C ALA A 25 -14.07 23.12 40.20
N GLU A 26 -15.37 23.27 40.50
CA GLU A 26 -16.39 23.49 39.48
C GLU A 26 -16.19 24.82 38.75
N GLY A 27 -15.80 25.88 39.45
CA GLY A 27 -15.44 27.16 38.85
C GLY A 27 -14.26 27.06 37.88
N LEU A 28 -13.22 26.35 38.24
CA LEU A 28 -12.06 26.08 37.37
C LEU A 28 -12.48 25.30 36.11
N ILE A 29 -13.33 24.29 36.23
CA ILE A 29 -13.76 23.48 35.08
C ILE A 29 -14.66 24.29 34.16
N ASN A 30 -15.58 25.11 34.69
CA ASN A 30 -16.45 25.94 33.90
C ASN A 30 -15.71 27.03 33.15
N ASN A 31 -14.63 27.56 33.72
CA ASN A 31 -13.80 28.60 33.11
C ASN A 31 -12.62 28.05 32.27
N ILE A 32 -12.52 26.75 32.11
CA ILE A 32 -11.38 26.12 31.40
C ILE A 32 -11.28 26.56 29.92
N ASN A 33 -12.41 26.99 29.32
CA ASN A 33 -12.41 27.51 27.96
C ASN A 33 -11.88 28.97 27.85
N ASP A 34 -11.87 29.70 28.95
CA ASP A 34 -11.40 31.09 29.01
C ASP A 34 -9.91 31.14 29.43
N TYR A 35 -9.35 29.99 29.84
CA TYR A 35 -7.94 29.89 30.17
C TYR A 35 -7.10 29.95 28.89
N LYS A 36 -6.48 31.10 28.66
CA LYS A 36 -5.54 31.35 27.57
C LYS A 36 -4.15 31.45 28.15
N VAL A 37 -3.28 30.53 27.77
CA VAL A 37 -1.86 30.57 28.12
C VAL A 37 -1.09 31.08 26.92
N SER A 38 -0.28 32.13 27.12
CA SER A 38 0.68 32.50 26.08
C SER A 38 1.79 31.46 25.98
N ILE A 39 2.47 31.35 24.83
CA ILE A 39 3.59 30.42 24.65
C ILE A 39 4.70 30.71 25.66
N GLU A 40 4.96 31.98 25.90
CA GLU A 40 5.96 32.39 26.90
C GLU A 40 5.59 31.95 28.34
N ASP A 41 4.32 32.10 28.72
CA ASP A 41 3.86 31.68 30.05
C ASP A 41 3.87 30.17 30.18
N PHE A 42 3.53 29.44 29.13
CA PHE A 42 3.68 27.98 29.06
C PHE A 42 5.14 27.58 29.34
N ALA A 43 6.12 28.19 28.66
CA ALA A 43 7.52 27.88 28.88
C ALA A 43 7.99 28.19 30.33
N LYS A 44 7.45 29.28 30.91
CA LYS A 44 7.72 29.60 32.34
C LYS A 44 7.11 28.56 33.30
N GLU A 45 5.91 28.10 33.06
CA GLU A 45 5.27 27.06 33.87
C GLU A 45 6.04 25.72 33.77
N VAL A 46 6.45 25.33 32.55
CA VAL A 46 7.32 24.17 32.35
C VAL A 46 8.63 24.31 33.13
N LYS A 47 9.25 25.48 33.09
CA LYS A 47 10.48 25.75 33.87
C LYS A 47 10.23 25.61 35.35
N LYS A 48 9.17 26.20 35.90
CA LYS A 48 8.83 26.06 37.33
C LYS A 48 8.69 24.59 37.73
N TYR A 49 8.01 23.78 36.87
CA TYR A 49 7.85 22.37 37.13
C TYR A 49 9.21 21.63 37.14
N ILE A 50 10.08 21.88 36.16
CA ILE A 50 11.42 21.29 36.09
C ILE A 50 12.23 21.65 37.32
N ASP A 51 12.14 22.91 37.78
CA ASP A 51 12.89 23.38 38.95
C ASP A 51 12.46 22.74 40.29
N THR A 52 11.31 22.05 40.30
CA THR A 52 10.87 21.23 41.45
C THR A 52 11.49 19.83 41.47
N LYS A 53 12.24 19.46 40.46
CA LYS A 53 12.84 18.12 40.25
C LYS A 53 14.34 18.17 40.48
N ASP A 54 14.97 16.99 40.52
CA ASP A 54 16.40 16.84 40.64
C ASP A 54 17.16 17.47 39.46
N ASP A 55 18.43 17.78 39.64
CA ASP A 55 19.24 18.48 38.63
C ASP A 55 19.36 17.68 37.32
N ASP A 56 19.31 16.36 37.37
CA ASP A 56 19.38 15.47 36.19
C ASP A 56 18.02 15.25 35.49
N PHE A 57 16.96 15.88 36.01
CA PHE A 57 15.63 15.71 35.42
C PHE A 57 15.50 16.43 34.07
N HIS A 58 14.99 15.69 33.07
CA HIS A 58 14.66 16.19 31.76
C HIS A 58 13.20 15.90 31.45
N LEU A 59 12.50 16.88 30.86
CA LEU A 59 11.12 16.74 30.39
C LEU A 59 11.12 16.57 28.89
N VAL A 60 10.42 15.52 28.38
CA VAL A 60 10.31 15.26 26.96
C VAL A 60 8.85 15.37 26.54
N PHE A 61 8.56 16.24 25.59
CA PHE A 61 7.28 16.33 24.90
C PHE A 61 7.34 15.47 23.66
N LEU A 62 6.48 14.44 23.58
CA LEU A 62 6.32 13.59 22.41
C LEU A 62 5.04 14.02 21.69
N VAL A 63 5.16 14.57 20.49
CA VAL A 63 4.03 15.10 19.72
C VAL A 63 3.95 14.34 18.41
N ASP A 64 2.89 13.54 18.28
CA ASP A 64 2.70 12.66 17.13
C ASP A 64 1.91 13.36 16.01
N GLU A 65 2.25 13.05 14.77
CA GLU A 65 1.57 13.50 13.55
C GLU A 65 1.37 15.04 13.44
N VAL A 66 2.38 15.83 13.84
CA VAL A 66 2.30 17.31 13.79
C VAL A 66 1.99 17.85 12.38
N GLY A 67 2.50 17.22 11.33
CA GLY A 67 2.25 17.62 9.95
C GLY A 67 0.76 17.57 9.59
N GLN A 68 0.06 16.54 10.03
CA GLN A 68 -1.38 16.38 9.81
C GLN A 68 -2.21 17.40 10.61
N PHE A 69 -1.79 17.70 11.83
CA PHE A 69 -2.46 18.71 12.68
C PHE A 69 -2.29 20.12 12.14
N ILE A 70 -1.10 20.45 11.69
CA ILE A 70 -0.78 21.79 11.17
C ILE A 70 -1.40 22.00 9.79
N GLY A 71 -1.35 20.96 8.90
CA GLY A 71 -1.85 21.06 7.54
C GLY A 71 -1.36 22.33 6.83
N ASP A 72 -2.27 23.06 6.20
CA ASP A 72 -1.97 24.33 5.50
C ASP A 72 -1.95 25.57 6.42
N ASN A 73 -2.06 25.40 7.74
CA ASN A 73 -2.14 26.53 8.67
C ASN A 73 -0.73 27.01 9.07
N SER A 74 -0.26 28.08 8.40
CA SER A 74 1.04 28.69 8.66
C SER A 74 1.17 29.27 10.08
N GLU A 75 0.07 29.70 10.72
CA GLU A 75 0.09 30.23 12.09
C GLU A 75 0.43 29.13 13.11
N LEU A 76 -0.17 27.93 12.97
CA LEU A 76 0.15 26.79 13.84
C LEU A 76 1.61 26.36 13.68
N MET A 77 2.17 26.50 12.51
CA MET A 77 3.57 26.21 12.25
C MET A 77 4.49 27.21 12.97
N VAL A 78 4.19 28.50 12.90
CA VAL A 78 4.92 29.55 13.65
C VAL A 78 4.79 29.31 15.16
N ASN A 79 3.62 28.91 15.63
CA ASN A 79 3.39 28.59 17.03
C ASN A 79 4.26 27.44 17.51
N LEU A 80 4.36 26.33 16.75
CA LEU A 80 5.24 25.20 17.07
C LEU A 80 6.70 25.66 17.16
N GLN A 81 7.14 26.49 16.22
CA GLN A 81 8.46 27.07 16.21
C GLN A 81 8.72 27.90 17.47
N THR A 82 7.80 28.79 17.82
CA THR A 82 7.90 29.66 18.99
C THR A 82 7.94 28.85 20.29
N VAL A 83 7.10 27.81 20.42
CA VAL A 83 7.10 26.88 21.57
C VAL A 83 8.47 26.23 21.74
N THR A 84 9.05 25.70 20.67
CA THR A 84 10.35 25.01 20.76
C THR A 84 11.48 25.97 21.14
N GLU A 85 11.47 27.19 20.59
CA GLU A 85 12.45 28.22 20.95
C GLU A 85 12.34 28.69 22.41
N ASP A 86 11.11 28.96 22.85
CA ASP A 86 10.89 29.46 24.21
C ASP A 86 11.20 28.40 25.27
N LEU A 87 10.84 27.14 25.01
CA LEU A 87 11.25 26.03 25.87
C LEU A 87 12.77 25.89 25.93
N ARG A 88 13.46 25.96 24.78
CA ARG A 88 14.92 25.89 24.73
C ARG A 88 15.59 27.01 25.56
N LYS A 89 15.13 28.25 25.37
CA LYS A 89 15.68 29.43 26.08
C LYS A 89 15.38 29.39 27.57
N THR A 90 14.13 29.11 27.94
CA THR A 90 13.66 29.19 29.31
C THR A 90 14.14 28.02 30.15
N CYS A 91 14.08 26.79 29.61
CA CYS A 91 14.43 25.57 30.31
C CYS A 91 15.91 25.16 30.17
N LYS A 92 16.73 25.91 29.41
CA LYS A 92 18.18 25.71 29.27
C LYS A 92 18.57 24.27 28.89
N GLY A 93 17.85 23.66 27.96
CA GLY A 93 18.11 22.31 27.48
C GLY A 93 17.51 21.17 28.31
N LYS A 94 16.81 21.45 29.41
CA LYS A 94 16.12 20.44 30.22
C LYS A 94 14.75 20.06 29.69
N ALA A 95 14.20 20.80 28.70
CA ALA A 95 12.95 20.46 27.98
C ALA A 95 13.26 20.07 26.55
N TRP A 96 12.76 18.93 26.11
CA TRP A 96 12.93 18.38 24.77
C TRP A 96 11.59 18.27 24.07
N VAL A 97 11.58 18.57 22.78
CA VAL A 97 10.38 18.38 21.93
C VAL A 97 10.76 17.44 20.80
N VAL A 98 10.10 16.28 20.77
CA VAL A 98 10.23 15.27 19.71
C VAL A 98 8.92 15.24 18.95
N VAL A 99 8.98 15.49 17.65
CA VAL A 99 7.81 15.49 16.78
C VAL A 99 7.92 14.39 15.75
N THR A 100 6.79 13.78 15.39
CA THR A 100 6.70 12.88 14.24
C THR A 100 5.86 13.49 13.13
N ALA A 101 6.16 13.15 11.88
CA ALA A 101 5.37 13.48 10.72
C ALA A 101 5.43 12.34 9.71
N GLN A 102 4.32 12.05 9.02
CA GLN A 102 4.27 10.99 8.00
C GLN A 102 4.91 11.39 6.68
N GLU A 103 4.77 12.66 6.30
CA GLU A 103 5.46 13.24 5.15
C GLU A 103 6.68 13.99 5.64
N SER A 104 7.73 14.07 4.83
CA SER A 104 8.84 14.93 5.21
C SER A 104 8.26 16.32 5.44
N ILE A 105 8.62 16.94 6.55
CA ILE A 105 8.26 18.33 6.82
C ILE A 105 8.61 19.19 5.59
N ASP A 106 9.63 18.80 4.83
CA ASP A 106 10.07 19.45 3.59
C ASP A 106 9.05 19.31 2.43
N ASP A 107 8.27 18.25 2.34
CA ASP A 107 7.28 18.03 1.26
C ASP A 107 5.96 18.76 1.53
N ILE A 108 5.54 18.84 2.78
CA ILE A 108 4.43 19.71 3.22
C ILE A 108 4.74 21.19 2.87
N LEU A 109 6.01 21.54 2.77
CA LEU A 109 6.54 22.89 2.68
C LEU A 109 6.87 23.36 1.28
N LYS A 110 7.08 22.48 0.31
CA LYS A 110 7.31 22.83 -1.10
C LYS A 110 6.16 23.58 -1.77
N VAL A 111 4.99 23.58 -1.13
CA VAL A 111 3.79 24.22 -1.69
C VAL A 111 3.76 25.74 -1.48
N LYS A 112 4.52 26.31 -0.55
CA LYS A 112 4.45 27.76 -0.24
C LYS A 112 5.80 28.41 0.16
N GLY A 113 6.70 28.66 -0.80
CA GLY A 113 7.69 29.75 -0.74
C GLY A 113 8.69 29.82 0.43
N ASP A 114 9.65 30.70 0.29
CA ASP A 114 10.90 30.93 1.05
C ASP A 114 10.87 31.02 2.60
N ASP A 115 9.72 31.01 3.25
CA ASP A 115 9.65 31.19 4.72
C ASP A 115 10.00 29.94 5.54
N PHE A 116 10.19 28.82 4.88
CA PHE A 116 10.30 27.51 5.53
C PHE A 116 11.70 27.03 5.86
N SER A 117 12.72 27.56 5.22
CA SER A 117 14.11 27.30 5.62
C SER A 117 14.41 27.71 7.08
N LYS A 118 13.58 28.62 7.62
CA LYS A 118 13.69 29.10 9.00
C LYS A 118 13.25 28.09 10.07
N ILE A 119 12.31 27.17 9.74
CA ILE A 119 11.82 26.16 10.69
C ILE A 119 12.77 24.97 10.78
N GLN A 120 13.35 24.59 9.65
CA GLN A 120 14.34 23.51 9.60
C GLN A 120 15.54 23.74 10.54
N GLY A 121 15.94 24.99 10.73
CA GLY A 121 17.02 25.34 11.63
C GLY A 121 16.73 25.21 13.13
N ARG A 122 15.47 24.87 13.52
CA ARG A 122 15.06 24.78 14.94
C ARG A 122 15.04 23.36 15.49
N PHE A 123 14.94 22.35 14.62
CA PHE A 123 15.09 20.95 14.98
C PHE A 123 16.51 20.50 14.63
N ASP A 124 17.37 20.42 15.65
CA ASP A 124 18.80 20.11 15.48
C ASP A 124 19.01 18.67 14.97
N THR A 125 18.10 17.75 15.27
CA THR A 125 18.21 16.35 14.90
C THR A 125 17.01 15.94 14.05
N LYS A 126 17.27 15.49 12.83
CA LYS A 126 16.27 14.92 11.91
C LYS A 126 16.57 13.45 11.70
N LEU A 127 15.59 12.61 11.96
CA LEU A 127 15.66 11.18 11.71
C LEU A 127 14.62 10.83 10.67
N SER A 128 15.08 10.34 9.53
CA SER A 128 14.20 9.79 8.51
C SER A 128 14.06 8.29 8.72
N LEU A 129 12.85 7.85 8.98
CA LEU A 129 12.51 6.42 9.01
C LEU A 129 12.14 6.03 7.58
N SER A 130 13.05 5.34 6.88
CA SER A 130 12.79 4.87 5.53
C SER A 130 11.91 3.62 5.54
N SER A 131 11.10 3.44 4.49
CA SER A 131 10.21 2.29 4.28
C SER A 131 10.92 0.94 4.11
N VAL A 132 12.25 0.93 4.05
CA VAL A 132 13.08 -0.31 4.01
C VAL A 132 12.81 -1.24 5.20
N SER A 133 12.09 -0.76 6.23
CA SER A 133 11.80 -1.54 7.43
C SER A 133 10.42 -2.24 7.43
N VAL A 134 9.54 -2.04 6.43
CA VAL A 134 8.20 -2.67 6.45
C VAL A 134 8.31 -4.19 6.37
N ASP A 135 9.16 -4.69 5.47
CA ASP A 135 9.43 -6.12 5.33
C ASP A 135 9.96 -6.72 6.63
N GLU A 136 10.87 -6.01 7.29
CA GLU A 136 11.42 -6.40 8.59
C GLU A 136 10.33 -6.44 9.68
N VAL A 137 9.42 -5.46 9.69
CA VAL A 137 8.28 -5.43 10.62
C VAL A 137 7.35 -6.61 10.36
N ILE A 138 7.01 -6.90 9.09
CA ILE A 138 6.18 -8.04 8.73
C ILE A 138 6.84 -9.33 9.21
N LYS A 139 8.13 -9.55 8.88
CA LYS A 139 8.89 -10.75 9.27
C LYS A 139 8.95 -10.92 10.78
N ARG A 140 9.27 -9.86 11.53
CA ARG A 140 9.51 -9.93 12.98
C ARG A 140 8.26 -9.84 13.84
N ARG A 141 7.18 -9.22 13.37
CA ARG A 141 5.97 -8.98 14.18
C ARG A 141 4.80 -9.85 13.74
N LEU A 142 4.56 -9.92 12.43
CA LEU A 142 3.45 -10.68 11.89
C LEU A 142 3.81 -12.17 11.71
N LEU A 143 5.01 -12.45 11.16
CA LEU A 143 5.43 -13.80 10.77
C LEU A 143 6.38 -14.47 11.76
N GLN A 144 6.46 -13.97 12.99
CA GLN A 144 7.29 -14.58 14.02
C GLN A 144 6.83 -16.01 14.32
N LYS A 145 7.74 -16.98 14.19
CA LYS A 145 7.48 -18.38 14.41
C LYS A 145 7.79 -18.80 15.84
N THR A 146 7.02 -19.77 16.34
CA THR A 146 7.36 -20.45 17.58
C THR A 146 8.61 -21.32 17.37
N PRO A 147 9.35 -21.70 18.43
CA PRO A 147 10.50 -22.60 18.28
C PRO A 147 10.15 -23.92 17.59
N GLN A 148 8.96 -24.48 17.86
CA GLN A 148 8.50 -25.69 17.21
C GLN A 148 8.27 -25.48 15.71
N ALA A 149 7.55 -24.40 15.32
CA ALA A 149 7.32 -24.08 13.92
C ALA A 149 8.62 -23.85 13.14
N VAL A 150 9.68 -23.34 13.78
CA VAL A 150 11.00 -23.22 13.15
C VAL A 150 11.57 -24.60 12.80
N ILE A 151 11.41 -25.60 13.69
CA ILE A 151 11.89 -26.96 13.46
C ILE A 151 11.10 -27.60 12.30
N ASP A 152 9.78 -27.50 12.34
CA ASP A 152 8.88 -28.09 11.35
C ASP A 152 9.14 -27.48 9.94
N LEU A 153 9.31 -26.15 9.87
CA LEU A 153 9.60 -25.46 8.62
C LEU A 153 11.01 -25.75 8.07
N LYS A 154 11.99 -26.04 8.93
CA LYS A 154 13.31 -26.51 8.48
C LYS A 154 13.21 -27.89 7.82
N GLU A 155 12.49 -28.80 8.45
CA GLU A 155 12.25 -30.13 7.90
C GLU A 155 11.51 -30.02 6.55
N LEU A 156 10.46 -29.24 6.51
CA LEU A 156 9.69 -28.98 5.29
C LEU A 156 10.57 -28.42 4.16
N TYR A 157 11.38 -27.37 4.45
CA TYR A 157 12.27 -26.80 3.45
C TYR A 157 13.30 -27.80 2.94
N SER A 158 13.94 -28.56 3.84
CA SER A 158 14.92 -29.55 3.46
C SER A 158 14.35 -30.64 2.54
N LYS A 159 13.08 -30.99 2.75
CA LYS A 159 12.37 -31.96 1.92
C LYS A 159 11.95 -31.39 0.57
N GLU A 160 11.49 -30.12 0.55
CA GLU A 160 10.80 -29.52 -0.59
C GLU A 160 11.62 -28.44 -1.33
N GLU A 161 12.88 -28.23 -1.01
CA GLU A 161 13.72 -27.19 -1.62
C GLU A 161 13.70 -27.22 -3.16
N TYR A 162 13.84 -28.41 -3.74
CA TYR A 162 13.81 -28.57 -5.20
C TYR A 162 12.42 -28.34 -5.78
N THR A 163 11.39 -28.76 -5.07
CA THR A 163 9.98 -28.51 -5.47
C THR A 163 9.71 -27.02 -5.50
N LEU A 164 10.05 -26.28 -4.43
CA LEU A 164 9.87 -24.83 -4.33
C LEU A 164 10.63 -24.07 -5.42
N LYS A 165 11.88 -24.44 -5.70
CA LYS A 165 12.68 -23.84 -6.79
C LYS A 165 12.08 -24.06 -8.18
N ASN A 166 11.42 -25.18 -8.41
CA ASN A 166 10.76 -25.46 -9.68
C ASN A 166 9.36 -24.87 -9.77
N LEU A 167 8.68 -24.73 -8.65
CA LEU A 167 7.33 -24.21 -8.56
C LEU A 167 7.28 -22.70 -8.82
N ILE A 168 8.25 -21.96 -8.22
CA ILE A 168 8.29 -20.49 -8.26
C ILE A 168 9.26 -20.05 -9.36
N LYS A 169 8.72 -19.82 -10.56
CA LYS A 169 9.48 -19.37 -11.74
C LYS A 169 8.71 -18.31 -12.48
N PHE A 170 9.40 -17.24 -12.86
CA PHE A 170 8.86 -16.19 -13.73
C PHE A 170 9.54 -16.22 -15.10
N GLU A 171 8.76 -15.99 -16.13
CA GLU A 171 9.25 -15.79 -17.49
C GLU A 171 9.36 -14.30 -17.79
N ASP A 172 10.51 -13.88 -18.30
CA ASP A 172 10.80 -12.48 -18.67
C ASP A 172 10.53 -11.45 -17.54
N GLY A 173 10.57 -11.90 -16.27
CA GLY A 173 10.43 -11.04 -15.09
C GLY A 173 11.73 -10.34 -14.72
N ARG A 174 11.63 -9.34 -13.84
CA ARG A 174 12.80 -8.67 -13.25
C ARG A 174 13.61 -9.66 -12.40
N SER A 175 14.91 -9.38 -12.28
CA SER A 175 15.85 -10.22 -11.51
C SER A 175 15.59 -10.29 -10.01
N ASP A 176 14.74 -9.42 -9.48
CA ASP A 176 14.34 -9.35 -8.07
C ASP A 176 13.07 -10.15 -7.75
N LEU A 177 12.41 -10.72 -8.77
CA LEU A 177 11.25 -11.60 -8.60
C LEU A 177 11.72 -13.04 -8.36
N LEU A 178 12.20 -13.29 -7.16
CA LEU A 178 12.78 -14.56 -6.78
C LEU A 178 11.89 -15.34 -5.83
N GLY A 179 12.02 -16.67 -5.87
CA GLY A 179 11.56 -17.56 -4.82
C GLY A 179 12.48 -17.49 -3.60
N TYR A 180 12.41 -18.49 -2.75
CA TYR A 180 13.24 -18.56 -1.55
C TYR A 180 14.72 -18.80 -1.91
N SER A 181 15.59 -17.94 -1.39
CA SER A 181 17.04 -18.01 -1.61
C SER A 181 17.74 -18.95 -0.61
N SER A 182 17.13 -19.17 0.55
CA SER A 182 17.70 -19.98 1.64
C SER A 182 16.64 -20.51 2.60
N GLU A 183 16.99 -21.55 3.38
CA GLU A 183 16.18 -22.08 4.49
C GLU A 183 15.78 -20.96 5.46
N LYS A 184 16.73 -20.07 5.79
CA LYS A 184 16.48 -18.96 6.71
C LYS A 184 15.39 -18.03 6.18
N GLU A 185 15.47 -17.62 4.91
CA GLU A 185 14.48 -16.76 4.28
C GLU A 185 13.11 -17.45 4.21
N PHE A 186 13.08 -18.76 3.86
CA PHE A 186 11.84 -19.53 3.88
C PHE A 186 11.16 -19.45 5.25
N ILE A 187 11.89 -19.74 6.34
CA ILE A 187 11.34 -19.70 7.69
C ILE A 187 10.85 -18.28 8.05
N GLU A 188 11.58 -17.24 7.68
CA GLU A 188 11.24 -15.86 8.01
C GLU A 188 9.94 -15.39 7.33
N VAL A 189 9.71 -15.76 6.06
CA VAL A 189 8.61 -15.20 5.27
C VAL A 189 7.44 -16.14 5.06
N TYR A 190 7.60 -17.47 5.27
CA TYR A 190 6.53 -18.45 5.11
C TYR A 190 5.25 -18.03 5.87
N PRO A 191 4.04 -18.20 5.32
CA PRO A 191 3.66 -18.86 4.07
C PRO A 191 3.68 -17.96 2.82
N PHE A 192 4.26 -16.77 2.92
CA PHE A 192 4.45 -15.87 1.78
C PHE A 192 5.71 -16.20 0.99
N ILE A 193 5.77 -15.72 -0.24
CA ILE A 193 6.91 -15.92 -1.13
C ILE A 193 7.68 -14.59 -1.25
N PRO A 194 9.02 -14.57 -1.25
CA PRO A 194 9.83 -13.35 -1.22
C PRO A 194 9.43 -12.30 -2.27
N TYR A 195 9.13 -12.70 -3.52
CA TYR A 195 8.75 -11.77 -4.58
C TYR A 195 7.50 -10.92 -4.24
N GLN A 196 6.62 -11.43 -3.38
CA GLN A 196 5.35 -10.77 -3.05
C GLN A 196 5.56 -9.44 -2.33
N PHE A 197 6.64 -9.29 -1.57
CA PHE A 197 6.96 -8.06 -0.86
C PHE A 197 7.22 -6.91 -1.85
N ASN A 198 8.12 -7.11 -2.81
CA ASN A 198 8.45 -6.11 -3.81
C ASN A 198 7.28 -5.85 -4.77
N LEU A 199 6.62 -6.93 -5.21
CA LEU A 199 5.51 -6.82 -6.14
C LEU A 199 4.31 -6.07 -5.52
N LEU A 200 3.97 -6.36 -4.27
CA LEU A 200 2.89 -5.68 -3.56
C LEU A 200 3.20 -4.19 -3.33
N GLN A 201 4.47 -3.86 -3.03
CA GLN A 201 4.90 -2.47 -2.94
C GLN A 201 4.69 -1.74 -4.28
N SER A 202 5.07 -2.35 -5.40
CA SER A 202 4.83 -1.80 -6.74
C SER A 202 3.33 -1.61 -7.02
N VAL A 203 2.48 -2.57 -6.62
CA VAL A 203 1.01 -2.42 -6.72
C VAL A 203 0.52 -1.20 -5.96
N PHE A 204 0.90 -1.04 -4.69
CA PHE A 204 0.49 0.12 -3.89
C PHE A 204 0.98 1.46 -4.47
N GLU A 205 2.17 1.48 -5.05
CA GLU A 205 2.69 2.68 -5.74
C GLU A 205 1.86 3.03 -6.97
N GLN A 206 1.46 2.03 -7.77
CA GLN A 206 0.62 2.24 -8.96
C GLN A 206 -0.83 2.62 -8.58
N VAL A 207 -1.39 2.00 -7.56
CA VAL A 207 -2.71 2.38 -7.02
C VAL A 207 -2.70 3.83 -6.55
N ARG A 208 -1.60 4.30 -5.96
CA ARG A 208 -1.41 5.70 -5.54
C ARG A 208 -1.41 6.66 -6.73
N LYS A 209 -0.77 6.28 -7.83
CA LYS A 209 -0.65 7.11 -9.05
C LYS A 209 -1.94 7.15 -9.86
N HIS A 210 -2.66 6.05 -9.95
CA HIS A 210 -3.77 5.85 -10.89
C HIS A 210 -5.14 5.64 -10.22
N GLY A 211 -5.17 5.35 -8.93
CA GLY A 211 -6.37 4.91 -8.21
C GLY A 211 -7.42 5.99 -7.94
N ASN A 212 -7.16 7.26 -8.22
CA ASN A 212 -8.09 8.41 -8.09
C ASN A 212 -8.94 8.43 -6.79
N SER A 213 -8.51 7.72 -5.75
CA SER A 213 -9.19 7.74 -4.47
C SER A 213 -8.73 8.97 -3.68
N GLY A 214 -9.64 9.90 -3.39
CA GLY A 214 -9.38 11.04 -2.49
C GLY A 214 -9.14 10.62 -1.02
N LYS A 215 -9.02 9.33 -0.74
CA LYS A 215 -8.59 8.80 0.55
C LYS A 215 -7.07 8.82 0.55
N HIS A 216 -6.51 9.64 1.44
CA HIS A 216 -5.08 9.75 1.64
C HIS A 216 -4.42 8.37 1.82
N LEU A 217 -3.78 7.88 0.78
CA LEU A 217 -2.84 6.75 0.80
C LEU A 217 -1.50 7.15 1.49
N SER A 218 -1.55 8.12 2.41
CA SER A 218 -0.42 8.51 3.27
C SER A 218 0.10 7.37 4.16
N LYS A 219 -0.53 6.19 4.07
CA LYS A 219 -0.28 5.02 4.93
C LYS A 219 0.24 3.81 4.16
N GLY A 220 1.04 3.99 3.09
CA GLY A 220 1.53 2.87 2.29
C GLY A 220 2.13 1.71 3.10
N GLU A 221 2.84 2.03 4.17
CA GLU A 221 3.42 1.04 5.09
C GLU A 221 2.36 0.29 5.91
N ARG A 222 1.38 1.01 6.46
CA ARG A 222 0.28 0.39 7.23
C ARG A 222 -0.61 -0.46 6.32
N SER A 223 -0.87 0.01 5.11
CA SER A 223 -1.67 -0.73 4.12
C SER A 223 -0.97 -2.02 3.70
N MET A 224 0.36 -2.00 3.55
CA MET A 224 1.14 -3.19 3.26
C MET A 224 1.07 -4.20 4.42
N LEU A 225 1.27 -3.74 5.67
CA LEU A 225 1.15 -4.60 6.85
C LEU A 225 -0.26 -5.20 6.97
N GLU A 226 -1.30 -4.38 6.74
CA GLU A 226 -2.70 -4.82 6.74
C GLU A 226 -2.97 -5.87 5.67
N ALA A 227 -2.42 -5.71 4.45
CA ALA A 227 -2.57 -6.66 3.37
C ALA A 227 -1.96 -8.03 3.72
N PHE A 228 -0.74 -8.05 4.24
CA PHE A 228 -0.10 -9.29 4.71
C PHE A 228 -0.87 -9.93 5.88
N GLN A 229 -1.33 -9.12 6.83
CA GLN A 229 -2.11 -9.61 7.98
C GLN A 229 -3.46 -10.21 7.55
N ALA A 230 -4.22 -9.53 6.70
CA ALA A 230 -5.51 -9.99 6.22
C ALA A 230 -5.36 -11.28 5.40
N SER A 231 -4.40 -11.31 4.47
CA SER A 231 -4.11 -12.51 3.67
C SER A 231 -3.66 -13.68 4.54
N ALA A 232 -2.80 -13.46 5.55
CA ALA A 232 -2.41 -14.52 6.49
C ALA A 232 -3.60 -15.05 7.29
N ALA A 233 -4.50 -14.17 7.76
CA ALA A 233 -5.66 -14.54 8.56
C ALA A 233 -6.64 -15.43 7.79
N GLU A 234 -6.82 -15.21 6.49
CA GLU A 234 -7.68 -16.01 5.62
C GLU A 234 -7.21 -17.48 5.53
N TYR A 235 -5.89 -17.69 5.65
CA TYR A 235 -5.28 -19.01 5.47
C TYR A 235 -4.92 -19.71 6.79
N LEU A 236 -5.20 -19.13 7.96
CA LEU A 236 -4.83 -19.66 9.29
C LEU A 236 -5.30 -21.09 9.59
N THR A 237 -6.39 -21.53 8.98
CA THR A 237 -7.00 -22.85 9.24
C THR A 237 -6.59 -23.92 8.22
N ARG A 238 -5.72 -23.59 7.28
CA ARG A 238 -5.28 -24.52 6.24
C ARG A 238 -4.05 -25.32 6.69
N SER A 239 -3.61 -26.28 5.86
CA SER A 239 -2.47 -27.14 6.14
C SER A 239 -1.13 -26.39 6.24
N GLU A 240 -0.09 -27.05 6.77
CA GLU A 240 1.27 -26.49 6.89
C GLU A 240 2.03 -26.37 5.55
N GLU A 241 1.47 -26.90 4.46
CA GLU A 241 2.11 -26.93 3.13
C GLU A 241 1.56 -25.84 2.18
N ILE A 242 0.79 -24.88 2.73
CA ILE A 242 0.18 -23.82 1.95
C ILE A 242 1.19 -22.76 1.52
N LEU A 243 0.90 -22.15 0.38
CA LEU A 243 1.48 -20.88 -0.06
C LEU A 243 0.35 -19.87 -0.26
N ILE A 244 0.53 -18.65 0.19
CA ILE A 244 -0.49 -17.60 -0.01
C ILE A 244 -0.35 -17.07 -1.45
N PRO A 245 -1.38 -17.22 -2.29
CA PRO A 245 -1.34 -16.74 -3.67
C PRO A 245 -1.45 -15.22 -3.74
N PHE A 246 -1.01 -14.63 -4.86
CA PHE A 246 -0.97 -13.18 -4.99
C PHE A 246 -2.36 -12.53 -5.04
N ASP A 247 -3.37 -13.23 -5.56
CA ASP A 247 -4.76 -12.74 -5.59
C ASP A 247 -5.37 -12.50 -4.21
N ALA A 248 -4.83 -13.13 -3.15
CA ALA A 248 -5.28 -12.92 -1.77
C ALA A 248 -5.11 -11.46 -1.28
N PHE A 249 -4.17 -10.71 -1.85
CA PHE A 249 -3.97 -9.30 -1.50
C PHE A 249 -5.04 -8.36 -2.07
N TYR A 250 -5.83 -8.81 -3.04
CA TYR A 250 -6.79 -7.96 -3.74
C TYR A 250 -7.82 -7.32 -2.80
N GLU A 251 -8.34 -8.05 -1.82
CA GLU A 251 -9.40 -7.55 -0.93
C GLU A 251 -8.94 -6.32 -0.14
N THR A 252 -7.70 -6.32 0.34
CA THR A 252 -7.14 -5.15 1.02
C THR A 252 -6.86 -4.00 0.03
N ILE A 253 -6.31 -4.31 -1.14
CA ILE A 253 -6.01 -3.30 -2.17
C ILE A 253 -7.29 -2.62 -2.66
N SER A 254 -8.37 -3.38 -2.84
CA SER A 254 -9.66 -2.88 -3.34
C SER A 254 -10.26 -1.77 -2.46
N GLN A 255 -9.96 -1.76 -1.16
CA GLN A 255 -10.44 -0.75 -0.22
C GLN A 255 -9.87 0.65 -0.49
N PHE A 256 -8.73 0.72 -1.17
CA PHE A 256 -8.05 1.98 -1.54
C PHE A 256 -8.39 2.46 -2.95
N LEU A 257 -9.16 1.68 -3.71
CA LEU A 257 -9.54 1.99 -5.09
C LEU A 257 -10.84 2.78 -5.17
N ASN A 258 -10.99 3.53 -6.25
CA ASN A 258 -12.28 4.12 -6.59
C ASN A 258 -13.30 2.99 -6.87
N PRO A 259 -14.54 3.09 -6.33
CA PRO A 259 -15.61 2.13 -6.62
C PRO A 259 -15.85 1.87 -8.12
N THR A 260 -15.56 2.85 -8.98
CA THR A 260 -15.68 2.70 -10.44
C THR A 260 -14.71 1.62 -10.96
N ILE A 261 -13.51 1.56 -10.41
CA ILE A 261 -12.47 0.61 -10.82
C ILE A 261 -12.81 -0.81 -10.32
N THR A 262 -13.28 -0.94 -9.08
CA THR A 262 -13.63 -2.25 -8.48
C THR A 262 -14.92 -2.84 -9.04
N ARG A 263 -15.77 -2.01 -9.68
CA ARG A 263 -17.06 -2.43 -10.25
C ARG A 263 -16.92 -3.56 -11.26
N VAL A 264 -15.88 -3.56 -12.07
CA VAL A 264 -15.62 -4.63 -13.07
C VAL A 264 -15.53 -5.99 -12.37
N ILE A 265 -14.77 -6.08 -11.28
CA ILE A 265 -14.57 -7.34 -10.54
C ILE A 265 -15.84 -7.74 -9.79
N ILE A 266 -16.57 -6.77 -9.21
CA ILE A 266 -17.85 -7.04 -8.57
C ILE A 266 -18.86 -7.61 -9.58
N ARG A 267 -19.01 -7.00 -10.75
CA ARG A 267 -19.89 -7.51 -11.82
C ARG A 267 -19.45 -8.90 -12.29
N ALA A 268 -18.15 -9.14 -12.42
CA ALA A 268 -17.64 -10.44 -12.79
C ALA A 268 -18.00 -11.52 -11.75
N SER A 269 -17.99 -11.19 -10.45
CA SER A 269 -18.37 -12.11 -9.38
C SER A 269 -19.86 -12.50 -9.41
N GLU A 270 -20.70 -11.65 -9.95
CA GLU A 270 -22.14 -11.87 -10.10
C GLU A 270 -22.52 -12.49 -11.46
N ASN A 271 -21.57 -12.51 -12.41
CA ASN A 271 -21.81 -13.04 -13.76
C ASN A 271 -22.06 -14.56 -13.74
N PRO A 272 -23.22 -15.05 -14.21
CA PRO A 272 -23.53 -16.47 -14.23
C PRO A 272 -22.52 -17.34 -15.00
N ALA A 273 -21.83 -16.78 -16.00
CA ALA A 273 -20.82 -17.50 -16.78
C ALA A 273 -19.48 -17.69 -16.03
N LEU A 274 -19.24 -16.89 -14.97
CA LEU A 274 -17.95 -16.82 -14.26
C LEU A 274 -18.02 -17.28 -12.81
N LYS A 275 -19.16 -17.08 -12.13
CA LYS A 275 -19.32 -17.24 -10.67
C LYS A 275 -19.12 -18.67 -10.17
N ASP A 276 -19.36 -19.67 -11.00
CA ASP A 276 -19.32 -21.08 -10.58
C ASP A 276 -17.90 -21.63 -10.49
N ASP A 277 -16.89 -20.89 -10.97
CA ASP A 277 -15.49 -21.27 -10.91
C ASP A 277 -14.65 -20.12 -10.35
N LEU A 278 -14.20 -20.29 -9.11
CA LEU A 278 -13.38 -19.31 -8.39
C LEU A 278 -12.09 -18.91 -9.15
N MET A 279 -11.56 -19.80 -10.01
CA MET A 279 -10.36 -19.52 -10.78
C MET A 279 -10.56 -18.31 -11.72
N ASN A 280 -11.76 -18.10 -12.24
CA ASN A 280 -12.07 -16.93 -13.08
C ASN A 280 -11.80 -15.62 -12.33
N LEU A 281 -12.29 -15.52 -11.09
CA LEU A 281 -12.12 -14.32 -10.28
C LEU A 281 -10.68 -14.16 -9.80
N ARG A 282 -10.01 -15.25 -9.43
CA ARG A 282 -8.61 -15.24 -9.02
C ARG A 282 -7.71 -14.70 -10.12
N VAL A 283 -7.86 -15.21 -11.35
CA VAL A 283 -7.13 -14.73 -12.52
C VAL A 283 -7.44 -13.26 -12.80
N LEU A 284 -8.71 -12.86 -12.76
CA LEU A 284 -9.13 -11.47 -13.02
C LEU A 284 -8.55 -10.50 -11.99
N LYS A 285 -8.60 -10.83 -10.70
CA LYS A 285 -8.00 -10.05 -9.61
C LYS A 285 -6.49 -9.89 -9.80
N THR A 286 -5.80 -10.97 -10.15
CA THR A 286 -4.35 -10.95 -10.42
C THR A 286 -4.03 -10.04 -11.60
N LEU A 287 -4.71 -10.19 -12.75
CA LEU A 287 -4.51 -9.34 -13.92
C LEU A 287 -4.80 -7.87 -13.64
N PHE A 288 -5.82 -7.59 -12.83
CA PHE A 288 -6.09 -6.22 -12.38
C PHE A 288 -4.91 -5.62 -11.60
N MET A 289 -4.35 -6.36 -10.64
CA MET A 289 -3.22 -5.88 -9.85
C MET A 289 -1.95 -5.68 -10.69
N LEU A 290 -1.78 -6.46 -11.76
CA LEU A 290 -0.64 -6.35 -12.67
C LEU A 290 -0.78 -5.25 -13.71
N LYS A 291 -2.00 -4.77 -14.00
CA LYS A 291 -2.31 -3.89 -15.14
C LYS A 291 -1.35 -2.72 -15.34
N TYR A 292 -0.89 -2.12 -14.25
CA TYR A 292 -0.01 -0.94 -14.30
C TYR A 292 1.42 -1.24 -13.89
N ILE A 293 1.75 -2.53 -13.69
CA ILE A 293 3.07 -2.97 -13.28
C ILE A 293 3.77 -3.56 -14.50
N GLY A 294 4.61 -2.78 -15.16
CA GLY A 294 5.36 -3.25 -16.34
C GLY A 294 6.50 -4.26 -16.04
N GLU A 295 6.58 -4.76 -14.82
CA GLU A 295 7.69 -5.58 -14.32
C GLU A 295 7.51 -7.07 -14.59
N ILE A 296 6.26 -7.52 -14.68
CA ILE A 296 5.89 -8.92 -14.93
C ILE A 296 4.97 -8.98 -16.14
N PRO A 297 5.34 -9.71 -17.19
CA PRO A 297 4.43 -10.01 -18.29
C PRO A 297 3.21 -10.81 -17.81
N GLU A 298 2.03 -10.39 -18.23
CA GLU A 298 0.75 -11.03 -17.89
C GLU A 298 0.50 -12.26 -18.77
N ASN A 299 1.44 -13.21 -18.74
CA ASN A 299 1.37 -14.47 -19.47
C ASN A 299 0.94 -15.64 -18.56
N ILE A 300 0.63 -16.78 -19.16
CA ILE A 300 0.14 -17.97 -18.43
C ILE A 300 1.16 -18.49 -17.44
N GLU A 301 2.44 -18.48 -17.80
CA GLU A 301 3.53 -18.95 -16.95
C GLU A 301 3.62 -18.15 -15.65
N ASN A 302 3.58 -16.83 -15.76
CA ASN A 302 3.65 -15.93 -14.62
C ASN A 302 2.36 -15.96 -13.78
N LEU A 303 1.19 -16.01 -14.43
CA LEU A 303 -0.09 -16.20 -13.73
C LEU A 303 -0.12 -17.52 -12.96
N THR A 304 0.45 -18.59 -13.53
CA THR A 304 0.57 -19.86 -12.82
C THR A 304 1.39 -19.73 -11.54
N THR A 305 2.54 -19.02 -11.59
CA THR A 305 3.37 -18.76 -10.40
C THR A 305 2.64 -17.91 -9.36
N LEU A 306 1.91 -16.89 -9.78
CA LEU A 306 1.21 -15.97 -8.89
C LEU A 306 0.01 -16.60 -8.16
N LEU A 307 -0.60 -17.64 -8.76
CA LEU A 307 -1.82 -18.26 -8.27
C LEU A 307 -1.62 -19.58 -7.51
N ILE A 308 -0.36 -19.98 -7.27
CA ILE A 308 -0.03 -21.18 -6.50
C ILE A 308 -0.54 -21.06 -5.07
N THR A 309 -1.18 -22.10 -4.56
CA THR A 309 -1.75 -22.16 -3.21
C THR A 309 -1.15 -23.21 -2.31
N ASP A 310 -0.34 -24.12 -2.85
CA ASP A 310 0.21 -25.25 -2.12
C ASP A 310 1.58 -25.63 -2.70
N ILE A 311 2.49 -26.12 -1.84
CA ILE A 311 3.85 -26.54 -2.23
C ILE A 311 3.81 -27.70 -3.24
N HIS A 312 2.82 -28.59 -3.09
CA HIS A 312 2.66 -29.77 -3.95
C HIS A 312 1.73 -29.54 -5.14
N GLU A 313 1.28 -28.30 -5.35
CA GLU A 313 0.43 -27.98 -6.49
C GLU A 313 1.20 -28.12 -7.81
N LYS A 314 0.70 -28.97 -8.69
CA LYS A 314 1.35 -29.20 -9.97
C LYS A 314 1.00 -28.13 -10.98
N ARG A 315 2.01 -27.42 -11.49
CA ARG A 315 1.83 -26.41 -12.54
C ARG A 315 1.08 -26.97 -13.75
N SER A 316 1.33 -28.23 -14.13
CA SER A 316 0.65 -28.92 -15.22
C SER A 316 -0.87 -29.11 -15.00
N GLU A 317 -1.34 -29.07 -13.75
CA GLU A 317 -2.76 -29.16 -13.40
C GLU A 317 -3.40 -27.77 -13.21
N LEU A 318 -2.61 -26.78 -12.76
CA LEU A 318 -3.06 -25.40 -12.56
C LEU A 318 -3.15 -24.63 -13.89
N GLU A 319 -2.17 -24.76 -14.76
CA GLU A 319 -2.10 -24.04 -16.03
C GLU A 319 -3.33 -24.26 -16.93
N PRO A 320 -3.87 -25.47 -17.14
CA PRO A 320 -5.10 -25.67 -17.89
C PRO A 320 -6.31 -24.93 -17.30
N LYS A 321 -6.41 -24.85 -15.95
CA LYS A 321 -7.49 -24.13 -15.27
C LYS A 321 -7.39 -22.63 -15.52
N ILE A 322 -6.17 -22.08 -15.45
CA ILE A 322 -5.90 -20.66 -15.74
C ILE A 322 -6.24 -20.37 -17.21
N ARG A 323 -5.82 -21.23 -18.13
CA ARG A 323 -6.11 -21.11 -19.57
C ARG A 323 -7.61 -21.10 -19.87
N GLU A 324 -8.36 -21.95 -19.20
CA GLU A 324 -9.81 -21.98 -19.30
C GLU A 324 -10.47 -20.71 -18.73
N ALA A 325 -9.98 -20.24 -17.56
CA ALA A 325 -10.43 -18.98 -16.97
C ALA A 325 -10.17 -17.79 -17.92
N LEU A 326 -8.97 -17.71 -18.51
CA LEU A 326 -8.63 -16.66 -19.48
C LEU A 326 -9.55 -16.66 -20.68
N ARG A 327 -9.91 -17.84 -21.24
CA ARG A 327 -10.86 -17.92 -22.35
C ARG A 327 -12.26 -17.42 -21.98
N LYS A 328 -12.75 -17.74 -20.76
CA LYS A 328 -14.04 -17.25 -20.27
C LYS A 328 -14.02 -15.74 -20.06
N LEU A 329 -12.96 -15.21 -19.45
CA LEU A 329 -12.79 -13.78 -19.21
C LEU A 329 -12.67 -12.98 -20.51
N GLU A 330 -11.98 -13.50 -21.51
CA GLU A 330 -11.87 -12.90 -22.85
C GLU A 330 -13.23 -12.89 -23.59
N LYS A 331 -13.99 -13.98 -23.48
CA LYS A 331 -15.35 -14.08 -24.05
C LYS A 331 -16.29 -13.04 -23.45
N GLU A 332 -16.19 -12.81 -22.14
CA GLU A 332 -16.97 -11.79 -21.42
C GLU A 332 -16.39 -10.36 -21.58
N THR A 333 -15.37 -10.18 -22.40
CA THR A 333 -14.73 -8.89 -22.70
C THR A 333 -14.14 -8.19 -21.47
N LEU A 334 -13.77 -8.94 -20.45
CA LEU A 334 -13.14 -8.42 -19.22
C LEU A 334 -11.63 -8.29 -19.37
N ILE A 335 -11.05 -9.03 -20.30
CA ILE A 335 -9.64 -9.01 -20.64
C ILE A 335 -9.47 -9.01 -22.15
N GLN A 336 -8.31 -8.58 -22.60
CA GLN A 336 -7.89 -8.65 -24.00
C GLN A 336 -6.62 -9.48 -24.10
N LYS A 337 -6.61 -10.40 -25.07
CA LYS A 337 -5.40 -11.11 -25.46
C LYS A 337 -4.60 -10.23 -26.43
N ASP A 338 -3.32 -10.05 -26.14
CA ASP A 338 -2.35 -9.37 -26.99
C ASP A 338 -1.19 -10.31 -27.31
N ILE A 339 -0.54 -10.11 -28.46
CA ILE A 339 0.62 -10.91 -28.88
C ILE A 339 1.79 -9.95 -29.06
N GLN A 340 2.74 -10.02 -28.12
CA GLN A 340 3.98 -9.25 -28.20
C GLN A 340 5.17 -10.19 -28.32
N ASN A 341 6.02 -9.96 -29.35
CA ASN A 341 7.20 -10.79 -29.61
C ASN A 341 6.89 -12.29 -29.64
N GLU A 342 5.82 -12.69 -30.33
CA GLU A 342 5.33 -14.07 -30.45
C GLU A 342 4.84 -14.70 -29.13
N LYS A 343 4.73 -13.92 -28.04
CA LYS A 343 4.22 -14.37 -26.74
C LYS A 343 2.84 -13.79 -26.45
N GLU A 344 1.97 -14.63 -25.90
CA GLU A 344 0.62 -14.24 -25.49
C GLU A 344 0.65 -13.50 -24.15
N ARG A 345 -0.01 -12.34 -24.09
CA ARG A 345 -0.27 -11.57 -22.89
C ARG A 345 -1.76 -11.31 -22.73
N TYR A 346 -2.20 -11.10 -21.50
CA TYR A 346 -3.60 -10.92 -21.15
C TYR A 346 -3.78 -9.64 -20.35
N ILE A 347 -4.42 -8.65 -20.91
CA ILE A 347 -4.57 -7.31 -20.36
C ILE A 347 -5.96 -7.18 -19.74
N PHE A 348 -6.03 -6.78 -18.48
CA PHE A 348 -7.29 -6.41 -17.82
C PHE A 348 -7.89 -5.16 -18.47
N LEU A 349 -9.20 -5.18 -18.73
CA LEU A 349 -9.93 -4.05 -19.32
C LEU A 349 -10.78 -3.33 -18.27
N THR A 350 -10.61 -2.01 -18.16
CA THR A 350 -11.53 -1.14 -17.43
C THR A 350 -12.86 -1.02 -18.13
N ASP A 351 -13.90 -0.45 -17.50
CA ASP A 351 -15.22 -0.26 -18.10
C ASP A 351 -15.12 0.49 -19.44
N ASP A 352 -14.39 1.61 -19.48
CA ASP A 352 -14.21 2.40 -20.69
C ASP A 352 -13.49 1.62 -21.80
N GLU A 353 -12.46 0.84 -21.44
CA GLU A 353 -11.73 -0.01 -22.40
C GLU A 353 -12.60 -1.17 -22.91
N GLN A 354 -13.50 -1.71 -22.09
CA GLN A 354 -14.47 -2.73 -22.51
C GLN A 354 -15.46 -2.15 -23.53
N ASP A 355 -15.94 -0.92 -23.31
CA ASP A 355 -16.86 -0.26 -24.22
C ASP A 355 -16.19 0.01 -25.56
N VAL A 356 -14.98 0.57 -25.56
CA VAL A 356 -14.19 0.78 -26.80
C VAL A 356 -13.91 -0.55 -27.51
N ASN A 357 -13.54 -1.60 -26.76
CA ASN A 357 -13.26 -2.91 -27.37
C ASN A 357 -14.52 -3.54 -27.98
N ARG A 358 -15.69 -3.27 -27.38
CA ARG A 358 -16.98 -3.70 -27.91
C ARG A 358 -17.32 -2.97 -29.21
N GLU A 359 -17.16 -1.64 -29.23
CA GLU A 359 -17.31 -0.82 -30.42
C GLU A 359 -16.40 -1.30 -31.58
N ILE A 360 -15.12 -1.57 -31.27
CA ILE A 360 -14.17 -2.09 -32.27
C ILE A 360 -14.66 -3.42 -32.87
N LYS A 361 -15.18 -4.33 -32.04
CA LYS A 361 -15.69 -5.63 -32.50
C LYS A 361 -16.98 -5.52 -33.34
N GLU A 362 -17.76 -4.47 -33.11
CA GLU A 362 -19.01 -4.20 -33.85
C GLU A 362 -18.75 -3.49 -35.19
N ILE A 363 -17.55 -2.93 -35.41
CA ILE A 363 -17.20 -2.29 -36.69
C ILE A 363 -17.15 -3.37 -37.81
N ILE A 364 -18.11 -3.32 -38.67
CA ILE A 364 -18.11 -4.14 -39.93
C ILE A 364 -17.10 -3.51 -40.88
N ILE A 365 -15.97 -4.18 -41.05
CA ILE A 365 -14.96 -3.76 -42.03
C ILE A 365 -15.41 -4.23 -43.41
N ASP A 366 -15.62 -3.28 -44.33
CA ASP A 366 -15.93 -3.54 -45.72
C ASP A 366 -14.67 -4.12 -46.42
N ASP A 367 -14.75 -5.38 -46.84
CA ASP A 367 -13.68 -6.10 -47.52
C ASP A 367 -13.15 -5.36 -48.77
N ASP A 368 -14.01 -4.64 -49.48
CA ASP A 368 -13.57 -3.83 -50.63
C ASP A 368 -12.74 -2.61 -50.22
N LYS A 369 -13.02 -2.00 -49.08
CA LYS A 369 -12.16 -0.97 -48.52
C LYS A 369 -10.80 -1.52 -48.08
N VAL A 370 -10.78 -2.68 -47.43
CA VAL A 370 -9.53 -3.35 -47.02
C VAL A 370 -8.67 -3.67 -48.23
N ARG A 371 -9.27 -4.25 -49.29
CA ARG A 371 -8.55 -4.54 -50.53
C ARG A 371 -8.00 -3.29 -51.21
N LYS A 372 -8.76 -2.19 -51.23
CA LYS A 372 -8.32 -0.89 -51.79
C LYS A 372 -7.16 -0.32 -51.01
N GLU A 373 -7.21 -0.34 -49.67
CA GLU A 373 -6.12 0.16 -48.79
C GLU A 373 -4.86 -0.71 -48.95
N ILE A 374 -4.99 -2.02 -48.90
CA ILE A 374 -3.88 -2.95 -49.18
C ILE A 374 -3.29 -2.70 -50.56
N GLY A 375 -4.13 -2.56 -51.57
CA GLY A 375 -3.68 -2.22 -52.93
C GLY A 375 -2.97 -0.88 -52.99
N ALA A 376 -3.52 0.14 -52.34
CA ALA A 376 -2.88 1.46 -52.25
C ALA A 376 -1.50 1.39 -51.58
N TYR A 377 -1.40 0.66 -50.45
CA TYR A 377 -0.14 0.45 -49.75
C TYR A 377 0.90 -0.27 -50.58
N ILE A 378 0.49 -1.38 -51.27
CA ILE A 378 1.40 -2.13 -52.14
C ILE A 378 1.92 -1.26 -53.30
N PHE A 379 1.01 -0.54 -53.97
CA PHE A 379 1.39 0.20 -55.20
C PHE A 379 1.93 1.61 -54.93
N LYS A 380 1.75 2.15 -53.71
CA LYS A 380 2.28 3.48 -53.34
C LYS A 380 3.59 3.39 -52.58
N ASP A 381 3.71 2.43 -51.68
CA ASP A 381 4.81 2.38 -50.73
C ASP A 381 5.79 1.22 -50.96
N LEU A 382 5.34 0.09 -51.57
CA LEU A 382 6.19 -1.06 -51.79
C LEU A 382 6.63 -1.18 -53.29
N TYR A 383 5.77 -0.79 -54.20
CA TYR A 383 6.06 -0.87 -55.66
C TYR A 383 6.32 0.52 -56.22
N PHE A 384 7.57 0.83 -56.52
CA PHE A 384 7.98 2.12 -57.10
C PHE A 384 7.69 2.25 -58.62
N THR A 385 7.34 1.17 -59.31
CA THR A 385 7.12 1.17 -60.77
C THR A 385 5.63 1.27 -61.09
N LYS A 386 5.15 2.47 -61.43
CA LYS A 386 3.70 2.73 -61.71
C LYS A 386 3.19 2.27 -63.10
N LYS A 387 4.03 1.69 -63.94
CA LYS A 387 3.62 1.26 -65.30
C LYS A 387 4.22 -0.08 -65.63
N TYR A 388 3.39 -1.05 -65.95
CA TYR A 388 3.78 -2.27 -66.65
C TYR A 388 3.78 -2.00 -68.16
N LYS A 389 4.93 -2.23 -68.82
CA LYS A 389 4.93 -2.34 -70.27
C LYS A 389 4.70 -3.80 -70.64
N TYR A 390 3.57 -4.08 -71.31
CA TYR A 390 3.41 -5.32 -72.03
C TYR A 390 4.42 -5.32 -73.20
N GLN A 391 5.23 -6.36 -73.29
CA GLN A 391 5.97 -6.68 -74.49
C GLN A 391 5.09 -7.48 -75.46
#